data_002ba6d87ede23fa9008034935ad2824
#
_entry.id   002ba6d87ede23fa9008034935ad2824
#
_cell.length_a   1.000
_cell.length_b   1.000
_cell.length_c   1.000
_cell.angle_alpha   90.00
_cell.angle_beta   90.00
_cell.angle_gamma   90.00
#
_symmetry.space_group_name_H-M   'P 1'
#
loop_
_entity.id
_entity.type
_entity.pdbx_description
1 polymer ?
#
loop_
_entity_poly.entity_id
_entity_poly.type
_entity_poly.pdbx_seq_one_letter_code
_entity_poly.pdbx_strand_id
1 'polypeptide(L)'
;WKGLYVLNADKKSSLINVSMNNISALESGVLKLPGAITFYKSDVDLNNVSIYNIYAEDAINIVESSYSLKSIYINNSISDGLDSDFSDGNIELSEFSNIGGDALDFSGSNVSINQVKAFNVKDKAVSAGEDSIINIKDSLFKFIGVGVASKDGSEVVVLNTSIFNFKLYAAMSFIKKDFYSAPSIKIHDCEVDMVNAYLRQRGTYMAIDNLPSPEKDIDVNIFYKSEVMAKGVLSLDM
;
A
#
# COMPACT_ATOMS: atom_id res chain seq x y z
N TRP A 1 15.14 7.59 -17.04
CA TRP A 1 15.16 9.01 -16.69
C TRP A 1 14.86 9.21 -15.20
N LYS A 2 15.22 10.37 -14.67
CA LYS A 2 15.04 10.72 -13.26
C LYS A 2 13.67 11.38 -13.08
N GLY A 3 12.76 10.73 -12.51
CA GLY A 3 11.40 11.01 -12.11
C GLY A 3 10.72 12.36 -12.39
N LEU A 4 9.52 12.48 -11.90
CA LEU A 4 8.72 13.72 -11.91
C LEU A 4 8.48 14.18 -10.48
N TYR A 5 8.80 15.44 -10.19
CA TYR A 5 8.65 15.99 -8.84
C TYR A 5 7.85 17.29 -8.86
N VAL A 6 6.78 17.32 -8.10
CA VAL A 6 5.93 18.51 -7.91
C VAL A 6 5.95 18.85 -6.43
N LEU A 7 6.50 20.00 -6.10
CA LEU A 7 6.78 20.40 -4.72
C LEU A 7 6.15 21.76 -4.44
N ASN A 8 5.30 21.85 -3.39
CA ASN A 8 4.66 23.05 -2.92
C ASN A 8 3.89 23.81 -4.05
N ALA A 9 3.11 23.07 -4.83
CA ALA A 9 2.33 23.67 -5.91
C ALA A 9 1.07 24.38 -5.37
N ASP A 10 0.89 25.64 -5.72
CA ASP A 10 -0.29 26.43 -5.32
C ASP A 10 -1.60 25.98 -6.01
N LYS A 11 -1.48 25.19 -7.06
CA LYS A 11 -2.61 24.68 -7.84
C LYS A 11 -2.54 23.17 -7.97
N LYS A 12 -3.70 22.54 -7.98
CA LYS A 12 -3.84 21.12 -8.22
C LYS A 12 -3.22 20.70 -9.57
N SER A 13 -2.37 19.72 -9.53
CA SER A 13 -1.75 19.12 -10.71
C SER A 13 -2.68 18.10 -11.36
N SER A 14 -2.55 17.87 -12.65
CA SER A 14 -3.29 16.82 -13.35
C SER A 14 -2.44 16.16 -14.42
N LEU A 15 -2.45 14.81 -14.42
CA LEU A 15 -1.89 13.99 -15.50
C LEU A 15 -2.99 13.10 -16.06
N ILE A 16 -3.23 13.20 -17.37
CA ILE A 16 -4.29 12.46 -18.05
C ILE A 16 -3.73 11.76 -19.29
N ASN A 17 -4.00 10.44 -19.43
CA ASN A 17 -3.54 9.64 -20.56
C ASN A 17 -2.00 9.66 -20.73
N VAL A 18 -1.27 9.44 -19.64
CA VAL A 18 0.20 9.49 -19.63
C VAL A 18 0.76 8.08 -19.44
N SER A 19 1.78 7.76 -20.22
CA SER A 19 2.57 6.53 -20.04
C SER A 19 4.03 6.88 -19.77
N MET A 20 4.59 6.31 -18.72
CA MET A 20 5.96 6.52 -18.26
C MET A 20 6.68 5.19 -18.12
N ASN A 21 7.96 5.16 -18.48
CA ASN A 21 8.74 3.93 -18.45
C ASN A 21 10.21 4.20 -18.08
N ASN A 22 10.85 3.24 -17.40
CA ASN A 22 12.24 3.29 -16.98
C ASN A 22 12.55 4.54 -16.14
N ILE A 23 11.89 4.63 -14.98
CA ILE A 23 12.00 5.78 -14.08
C ILE A 23 12.80 5.38 -12.85
N SER A 24 13.72 6.22 -12.44
CA SER A 24 14.47 6.10 -11.20
C SER A 24 14.25 7.31 -10.29
N ALA A 25 14.53 7.13 -9.00
CA ALA A 25 14.54 8.22 -8.05
C ALA A 25 15.57 9.31 -8.38
N LEU A 26 15.32 10.52 -7.91
CA LEU A 26 16.28 11.61 -7.99
C LEU A 26 17.30 11.49 -6.84
N GLU A 27 18.56 11.38 -7.21
CA GLU A 27 19.68 11.57 -6.31
C GLU A 27 20.59 12.66 -6.88
N SER A 28 20.68 13.80 -6.22
CA SER A 28 21.54 14.91 -6.62
C SER A 28 22.13 15.58 -5.38
N GLY A 29 23.38 15.28 -5.09
CA GLY A 29 24.06 15.78 -3.90
C GLY A 29 23.37 15.30 -2.61
N VAL A 30 22.87 16.25 -1.82
CA VAL A 30 22.16 15.97 -0.57
C VAL A 30 20.68 15.69 -0.75
N LEU A 31 20.12 15.99 -1.93
CA LEU A 31 18.72 15.76 -2.23
C LEU A 31 18.51 14.31 -2.68
N LYS A 32 17.74 13.57 -1.89
CA LYS A 32 17.28 12.24 -2.22
C LYS A 32 15.76 12.21 -2.04
N LEU A 33 15.05 11.89 -3.10
CA LEU A 33 13.61 11.71 -3.08
C LEU A 33 13.31 10.22 -3.29
N PRO A 34 12.50 9.58 -2.45
CA PRO A 34 12.26 8.14 -2.53
C PRO A 34 11.45 7.77 -3.78
N GLY A 35 10.46 8.57 -4.16
CA GLY A 35 9.56 8.30 -5.26
C GLY A 35 10.14 8.56 -6.63
N ALA A 36 9.75 7.75 -7.61
CA ALA A 36 9.95 8.06 -9.03
C ALA A 36 9.04 9.20 -9.49
N ILE A 37 7.83 9.24 -8.96
CA ILE A 37 6.89 10.37 -9.14
C ILE A 37 6.51 10.85 -7.75
N THR A 38 6.82 12.09 -7.41
CA THR A 38 6.58 12.65 -6.08
C THR A 38 5.70 13.90 -6.16
N PHE A 39 4.67 13.93 -5.32
CA PHE A 39 3.86 15.11 -5.02
C PHE A 39 4.01 15.42 -3.54
N TYR A 40 4.67 16.52 -3.21
CA TYR A 40 4.86 16.97 -1.83
C TYR A 40 4.17 18.32 -1.65
N LYS A 41 3.20 18.37 -0.72
CA LYS A 41 2.33 19.57 -0.52
C LYS A 41 1.77 20.08 -1.84
N SER A 42 1.24 19.16 -2.62
CA SER A 42 0.84 19.40 -4.01
C SER A 42 -0.29 18.47 -4.40
N ASP A 43 -1.51 18.96 -4.36
CA ASP A 43 -2.67 18.17 -4.74
C ASP A 43 -2.60 17.68 -6.19
N VAL A 44 -3.13 16.47 -6.43
CA VAL A 44 -3.03 15.85 -7.76
C VAL A 44 -4.24 15.00 -8.15
N ASP A 45 -4.60 15.07 -9.43
CA ASP A 45 -5.48 14.12 -10.11
C ASP A 45 -4.69 13.36 -11.18
N LEU A 46 -4.61 12.03 -11.04
CA LEU A 46 -4.07 11.14 -12.07
C LEU A 46 -5.21 10.34 -12.68
N ASN A 47 -5.34 10.36 -14.01
CA ASN A 47 -6.38 9.60 -14.72
C ASN A 47 -5.81 8.93 -15.97
N ASN A 48 -5.96 7.61 -16.05
CA ASN A 48 -5.41 6.78 -17.12
C ASN A 48 -3.89 6.99 -17.26
N VAL A 49 -3.16 6.70 -16.15
CA VAL A 49 -1.70 6.82 -16.08
C VAL A 49 -1.09 5.43 -15.92
N SER A 50 -0.12 5.12 -16.78
CA SER A 50 0.60 3.85 -16.76
C SER A 50 2.09 4.07 -16.48
N ILE A 51 2.64 3.33 -15.52
CA ILE A 51 4.03 3.47 -15.09
C ILE A 51 4.69 2.09 -15.10
N TYR A 52 5.80 1.98 -15.78
CA TYR A 52 6.50 0.71 -15.97
C TYR A 52 7.98 0.80 -15.61
N ASN A 53 8.54 -0.31 -15.12
CA ASN A 53 9.98 -0.46 -14.84
C ASN A 53 10.51 0.67 -13.96
N ILE A 54 10.14 0.60 -12.69
CA ILE A 54 10.44 1.62 -11.69
C ILE A 54 11.65 1.18 -10.85
N TYR A 55 12.66 2.05 -10.79
CA TYR A 55 13.92 1.87 -10.06
C TYR A 55 14.03 2.92 -8.95
N ALA A 56 13.04 2.97 -8.09
CA ALA A 56 12.92 3.87 -6.94
C ALA A 56 12.35 3.12 -5.74
N GLU A 57 12.38 3.70 -4.56
CA GLU A 57 11.73 3.15 -3.38
C GLU A 57 10.21 3.09 -3.59
N ASP A 58 9.62 4.14 -4.17
CA ASP A 58 8.20 4.20 -4.50
C ASP A 58 8.00 4.53 -5.98
N ALA A 59 7.03 3.90 -6.64
CA ALA A 59 6.65 4.31 -7.99
C ALA A 59 5.96 5.68 -7.96
N ILE A 60 5.04 5.85 -7.02
CA ILE A 60 4.39 7.13 -6.71
C ILE A 60 4.53 7.38 -5.21
N ASN A 61 4.99 8.59 -4.84
CA ASN A 61 5.05 9.05 -3.46
C ASN A 61 4.23 10.34 -3.32
N ILE A 62 3.26 10.36 -2.39
CA ILE A 62 2.38 11.51 -2.15
C ILE A 62 2.43 11.88 -0.68
N VAL A 63 2.84 13.10 -0.38
CA VAL A 63 3.07 13.56 0.99
C VAL A 63 2.33 14.87 1.25
N GLU A 64 1.58 14.93 2.36
CA GLU A 64 0.82 16.11 2.81
C GLU A 64 -0.04 16.73 1.68
N SER A 65 -0.78 15.90 0.93
CA SER A 65 -1.50 16.30 -0.27
C SER A 65 -2.84 15.59 -0.41
N SER A 66 -3.79 16.19 -1.13
CA SER A 66 -5.03 15.50 -1.51
C SER A 66 -4.92 14.96 -2.93
N TYR A 67 -5.46 13.75 -3.16
CA TYR A 67 -5.32 13.13 -4.48
C TYR A 67 -6.53 12.32 -4.94
N SER A 68 -6.65 12.21 -6.26
CA SER A 68 -7.55 11.26 -6.93
C SER A 68 -6.77 10.46 -7.97
N LEU A 69 -6.69 9.15 -7.77
CA LEU A 69 -6.02 8.20 -8.66
C LEU A 69 -7.07 7.32 -9.32
N LYS A 70 -7.26 7.45 -10.62
CA LYS A 70 -8.23 6.67 -11.38
C LYS A 70 -7.59 6.01 -12.59
N SER A 71 -7.85 4.72 -12.75
CA SER A 71 -7.27 3.94 -13.86
C SER A 71 -5.75 4.05 -13.91
N ILE A 72 -5.12 3.84 -12.76
CA ILE A 72 -3.66 3.82 -12.65
C ILE A 72 -3.19 2.39 -12.86
N TYR A 73 -2.15 2.23 -13.66
CA TYR A 73 -1.51 0.96 -13.89
C TYR A 73 -0.02 1.06 -13.55
N ILE A 74 0.41 0.35 -12.49
CA ILE A 74 1.83 0.26 -12.09
C ILE A 74 2.30 -1.18 -12.30
N ASN A 75 3.38 -1.33 -13.06
CA ASN A 75 3.94 -2.65 -13.32
C ASN A 75 5.47 -2.64 -13.24
N ASN A 76 6.00 -3.61 -12.51
CA ASN A 76 7.42 -3.82 -12.34
C ASN A 76 8.11 -2.68 -11.56
N SER A 77 7.79 -2.58 -10.25
CA SER A 77 8.50 -1.74 -9.27
C SER A 77 9.44 -2.58 -8.43
N ILE A 78 10.67 -2.11 -8.22
CA ILE A 78 11.66 -2.82 -7.38
C ILE A 78 11.29 -2.80 -5.89
N SER A 79 10.48 -1.83 -5.45
CA SER A 79 9.94 -1.71 -4.10
C SER A 79 8.46 -1.31 -4.19
N ASP A 80 7.99 -0.25 -3.53
CA ASP A 80 6.58 0.03 -3.34
C ASP A 80 5.89 0.60 -4.60
N GLY A 81 4.58 0.33 -4.74
CA GLY A 81 3.78 0.85 -5.84
C GLY A 81 3.33 2.30 -5.57
N LEU A 82 2.65 2.52 -4.45
CA LEU A 82 2.26 3.83 -3.94
C LEU A 82 2.62 3.93 -2.47
N ASP A 83 3.31 4.99 -2.11
CA ASP A 83 3.49 5.43 -0.73
C ASP A 83 2.76 6.76 -0.52
N SER A 84 1.93 6.84 0.53
CA SER A 84 1.09 8.00 0.82
C SER A 84 1.18 8.37 2.29
N ASP A 85 1.83 9.50 2.57
CA ASP A 85 2.06 10.00 3.91
C ASP A 85 1.22 11.25 4.20
N PHE A 86 0.48 11.23 5.31
CA PHE A 86 -0.30 12.35 5.82
C PHE A 86 -1.20 13.00 4.77
N SER A 87 -1.83 12.15 3.97
CA SER A 87 -2.56 12.57 2.76
C SER A 87 -3.97 12.00 2.74
N ASP A 88 -4.87 12.68 2.01
CA ASP A 88 -6.24 12.24 1.82
C ASP A 88 -6.47 11.87 0.35
N GLY A 89 -7.08 10.71 0.08
CA GLY A 89 -7.21 10.29 -1.31
C GLY A 89 -8.27 9.25 -1.65
N ASN A 90 -8.46 9.13 -2.96
CA ASN A 90 -9.27 8.07 -3.56
C ASN A 90 -8.47 7.35 -4.63
N ILE A 91 -8.53 6.02 -4.63
CA ILE A 91 -7.89 5.15 -5.63
C ILE A 91 -8.97 4.26 -6.23
N GLU A 92 -9.21 4.40 -7.53
CA GLU A 92 -10.28 3.69 -8.22
C GLU A 92 -9.80 2.99 -9.50
N LEU A 93 -10.40 1.83 -9.83
CA LEU A 93 -10.23 1.14 -11.12
C LEU A 93 -8.75 0.92 -11.49
N SER A 94 -7.89 0.69 -10.51
CA SER A 94 -6.43 0.70 -10.69
C SER A 94 -5.81 -0.69 -10.49
N GLU A 95 -4.62 -0.89 -11.06
CA GLU A 95 -3.90 -2.16 -10.96
C GLU A 95 -2.42 -1.96 -10.63
N PHE A 96 -1.94 -2.73 -9.66
CA PHE A 96 -0.57 -2.78 -9.19
C PHE A 96 -0.05 -4.19 -9.37
N SER A 97 0.95 -4.39 -10.21
CA SER A 97 1.45 -5.73 -10.54
C SER A 97 2.97 -5.80 -10.56
N ASN A 98 3.52 -6.94 -10.14
CA ASN A 98 4.97 -7.18 -10.04
C ASN A 98 5.64 -6.12 -9.16
N ILE A 99 5.21 -6.05 -7.89
CA ILE A 99 5.66 -5.08 -6.91
C ILE A 99 6.60 -5.74 -5.90
N GLY A 100 7.79 -5.17 -5.73
CA GLY A 100 8.85 -5.72 -4.89
C GLY A 100 8.70 -5.42 -3.39
N GLY A 101 7.87 -4.49 -3.02
CA GLY A 101 7.48 -4.12 -1.65
C GLY A 101 5.97 -4.22 -1.45
N ASP A 102 5.38 -3.17 -0.89
CA ASP A 102 3.93 -3.01 -0.74
C ASP A 102 3.30 -2.44 -2.02
N ALA A 103 2.13 -2.93 -2.44
CA ALA A 103 1.45 -2.32 -3.57
C ALA A 103 0.92 -0.92 -3.20
N LEU A 104 0.36 -0.79 -1.99
CA LEU A 104 -0.15 0.46 -1.42
C LEU A 104 0.29 0.55 0.04
N ASP A 105 1.13 1.53 0.40
CA ASP A 105 1.54 1.83 1.78
C ASP A 105 1.02 3.19 2.22
N PHE A 106 0.46 3.25 3.43
CA PHE A 106 -0.18 4.43 3.98
C PHE A 106 0.32 4.71 5.40
N SER A 107 0.74 5.95 5.63
CA SER A 107 1.12 6.45 6.95
C SER A 107 0.34 7.73 7.25
N GLY A 108 -0.46 7.75 8.32
CA GLY A 108 -1.23 8.93 8.73
C GLY A 108 -2.25 9.43 7.70
N SER A 109 -2.72 8.57 6.83
CA SER A 109 -3.50 8.93 5.64
C SER A 109 -4.95 8.45 5.73
N ASN A 110 -5.88 9.15 5.08
CA ASN A 110 -7.30 8.77 4.98
C ASN A 110 -7.65 8.48 3.52
N VAL A 111 -7.85 7.20 3.19
CA VAL A 111 -7.94 6.76 1.78
C VAL A 111 -9.08 5.80 1.54
N SER A 112 -9.81 6.03 0.45
CA SER A 112 -10.79 5.10 -0.12
C SER A 112 -10.20 4.37 -1.31
N ILE A 113 -10.29 3.03 -1.30
CA ILE A 113 -9.78 2.12 -2.34
C ILE A 113 -10.96 1.35 -2.90
N ASN A 114 -11.24 1.51 -4.18
CA ASN A 114 -12.38 0.87 -4.83
C ASN A 114 -12.02 0.24 -6.17
N GLN A 115 -12.37 -1.03 -6.38
CA GLN A 115 -12.10 -1.77 -7.61
C GLN A 115 -10.60 -1.76 -8.00
N VAL A 116 -9.75 -2.00 -6.99
CA VAL A 116 -8.29 -2.08 -7.17
C VAL A 116 -7.86 -3.54 -7.25
N LYS A 117 -6.88 -3.80 -8.12
CA LYS A 117 -6.24 -5.10 -8.26
C LYS A 117 -4.77 -5.02 -7.84
N ALA A 118 -4.33 -5.98 -7.05
CA ALA A 118 -2.91 -6.17 -6.72
C ALA A 118 -2.49 -7.61 -7.07
N PHE A 119 -1.49 -7.74 -7.95
CA PHE A 119 -1.00 -9.04 -8.42
C PHE A 119 0.51 -9.16 -8.27
N ASN A 120 0.98 -10.30 -7.81
CA ASN A 120 2.39 -10.60 -7.65
C ASN A 120 3.10 -9.50 -6.85
N VAL A 121 2.65 -9.33 -5.60
CA VAL A 121 3.19 -8.37 -4.64
C VAL A 121 4.01 -9.12 -3.59
N LYS A 122 5.27 -8.72 -3.42
CA LYS A 122 6.18 -9.45 -2.54
C LYS A 122 5.79 -9.33 -1.07
N ASP A 123 5.43 -8.14 -0.62
CA ASP A 123 5.05 -7.87 0.77
C ASP A 123 3.52 -7.73 0.90
N LYS A 124 2.95 -6.57 1.00
CA LYS A 124 1.51 -6.38 1.28
C LYS A 124 0.77 -5.76 0.09
N ALA A 125 -0.46 -6.23 -0.17
CA ALA A 125 -1.31 -5.52 -1.12
C ALA A 125 -1.74 -4.16 -0.57
N VAL A 126 -2.10 -4.10 0.73
CA VAL A 126 -2.39 -2.84 1.43
C VAL A 126 -1.75 -2.86 2.81
N SER A 127 -1.00 -1.84 3.11
CA SER A 127 -0.34 -1.57 4.38
C SER A 127 -0.87 -0.26 4.97
N ALA A 128 -1.51 -0.30 6.12
CA ALA A 128 -2.01 0.88 6.83
C ALA A 128 -1.28 1.02 8.18
N GLY A 129 -0.62 2.14 8.38
CA GLY A 129 0.11 2.46 9.60
C GLY A 129 -0.10 3.90 10.07
N GLU A 130 0.31 4.18 11.29
CA GLU A 130 0.45 5.53 11.83
C GLU A 130 -0.86 6.33 11.81
N ASP A 131 -1.91 5.76 12.46
CA ASP A 131 -3.26 6.34 12.55
C ASP A 131 -3.98 6.53 11.20
N SER A 132 -3.65 5.72 10.17
CA SER A 132 -4.36 5.76 8.88
C SER A 132 -5.78 5.25 8.99
N ILE A 133 -6.69 5.80 8.18
CA ILE A 133 -8.08 5.37 8.02
C ILE A 133 -8.28 4.88 6.59
N ILE A 134 -8.40 3.57 6.39
CA ILE A 134 -8.43 2.98 5.04
C ILE A 134 -9.73 2.20 4.83
N ASN A 135 -10.43 2.52 3.75
CA ASN A 135 -11.62 1.81 3.30
C ASN A 135 -11.36 1.11 1.97
N ILE A 136 -11.45 -0.21 1.96
CA ILE A 136 -11.20 -1.05 0.78
C ILE A 136 -12.52 -1.70 0.35
N LYS A 137 -12.84 -1.61 -0.93
CA LYS A 137 -14.08 -2.18 -1.46
C LYS A 137 -13.90 -2.77 -2.86
N ASP A 138 -14.66 -3.83 -3.15
CA ASP A 138 -14.81 -4.44 -4.50
C ASP A 138 -13.46 -4.77 -5.18
N SER A 139 -12.44 -5.18 -4.41
CA SER A 139 -11.05 -5.29 -4.86
C SER A 139 -10.58 -6.76 -4.97
N LEU A 140 -9.46 -6.98 -5.65
CA LEU A 140 -8.88 -8.31 -5.84
C LEU A 140 -7.38 -8.29 -5.59
N PHE A 141 -6.93 -9.06 -4.61
CA PHE A 141 -5.52 -9.22 -4.26
C PHE A 141 -5.09 -10.68 -4.44
N LYS A 142 -4.07 -10.93 -5.26
CA LYS A 142 -3.68 -12.29 -5.61
C LYS A 142 -2.17 -12.46 -5.81
N PHE A 143 -1.62 -13.60 -5.35
CA PHE A 143 -0.17 -13.88 -5.36
C PHE A 143 0.62 -12.83 -4.57
N ILE A 144 0.29 -12.68 -3.31
CA ILE A 144 0.77 -11.62 -2.43
C ILE A 144 1.45 -12.21 -1.19
N GLY A 145 2.28 -11.43 -0.51
CA GLY A 145 2.84 -11.81 0.78
C GLY A 145 1.78 -11.78 1.87
N VAL A 146 1.16 -10.63 2.06
CA VAL A 146 0.02 -10.35 2.94
C VAL A 146 -1.04 -9.58 2.17
N GLY A 147 -2.32 -9.87 2.40
CA GLY A 147 -3.40 -9.10 1.78
C GLY A 147 -3.48 -7.69 2.36
N VAL A 148 -3.96 -7.56 3.58
CA VAL A 148 -4.16 -6.26 4.25
C VAL A 148 -3.53 -6.28 5.63
N ALA A 149 -2.73 -5.29 5.95
CA ALA A 149 -2.17 -5.07 7.28
C ALA A 149 -2.67 -3.76 7.88
N SER A 150 -3.25 -3.82 9.08
CA SER A 150 -3.57 -2.67 9.92
C SER A 150 -2.57 -2.61 11.08
N LYS A 151 -1.83 -1.51 11.18
CA LYS A 151 -0.74 -1.31 12.15
C LYS A 151 -0.91 0.03 12.86
N ASP A 152 -0.36 0.14 14.08
CA ASP A 152 0.01 1.41 14.68
C ASP A 152 -1.14 2.44 14.65
N GLY A 153 -2.22 2.17 15.39
CA GLY A 153 -3.38 3.06 15.52
C GLY A 153 -4.35 3.08 14.34
N SER A 154 -4.02 2.42 13.23
CA SER A 154 -4.83 2.51 12.01
C SER A 154 -6.17 1.80 12.12
N GLU A 155 -7.16 2.30 11.40
CA GLU A 155 -8.48 1.74 11.24
C GLU A 155 -8.72 1.31 9.79
N VAL A 156 -8.93 0.02 9.57
CA VAL A 156 -9.15 -0.52 8.22
C VAL A 156 -10.50 -1.22 8.12
N VAL A 157 -11.24 -0.93 7.06
CA VAL A 157 -12.45 -1.66 6.68
C VAL A 157 -12.27 -2.27 5.31
N VAL A 158 -12.53 -3.57 5.21
CA VAL A 158 -12.45 -4.33 3.95
C VAL A 158 -13.83 -4.90 3.64
N LEU A 159 -14.37 -4.57 2.48
CA LEU A 159 -15.69 -4.95 2.05
C LEU A 159 -15.66 -5.61 0.66
N ASN A 160 -16.38 -6.72 0.47
CA ASN A 160 -16.57 -7.39 -0.82
C ASN A 160 -15.25 -7.53 -1.64
N THR A 161 -14.18 -7.98 -0.97
CA THR A 161 -12.83 -8.06 -1.56
C THR A 161 -12.35 -9.50 -1.54
N SER A 162 -11.77 -9.96 -2.66
CA SER A 162 -11.22 -11.29 -2.79
C SER A 162 -9.71 -11.28 -2.56
N ILE A 163 -9.20 -12.15 -1.68
CA ILE A 163 -7.79 -12.23 -1.30
C ILE A 163 -7.31 -13.68 -1.42
N PHE A 164 -6.50 -13.96 -2.45
CA PHE A 164 -6.11 -15.33 -2.82
C PHE A 164 -4.59 -15.50 -2.94
N ASN A 165 -4.14 -16.73 -2.73
CA ASN A 165 -2.73 -17.11 -2.89
C ASN A 165 -1.77 -16.19 -2.11
N PHE A 166 -2.08 -15.92 -0.86
CA PHE A 166 -1.20 -15.17 0.04
C PHE A 166 -0.19 -16.11 0.72
N LYS A 167 1.02 -15.61 1.00
CA LYS A 167 2.10 -16.40 1.62
C LYS A 167 1.97 -16.49 3.14
N LEU A 168 1.56 -15.41 3.79
CA LEU A 168 1.44 -15.34 5.25
C LEU A 168 -0.02 -15.29 5.69
N TYR A 169 -0.70 -14.19 5.45
CA TYR A 169 -2.09 -13.98 5.88
C TYR A 169 -2.88 -13.12 4.88
N ALA A 170 -4.19 -13.39 4.79
CA ALA A 170 -5.11 -12.50 4.06
C ALA A 170 -5.25 -11.16 4.76
N ALA A 171 -5.27 -11.16 6.11
CA ALA A 171 -5.23 -9.92 6.87
C ALA A 171 -4.51 -10.09 8.20
N MET A 172 -3.84 -9.00 8.62
CA MET A 172 -3.10 -8.89 9.88
C MET A 172 -3.46 -7.61 10.63
N SER A 173 -3.62 -7.70 11.96
CA SER A 173 -3.73 -6.56 12.86
C SER A 173 -2.67 -6.66 13.94
N PHE A 174 -1.71 -5.72 13.99
CA PHE A 174 -0.59 -5.78 14.91
C PHE A 174 0.03 -4.41 15.21
N ILE A 175 0.74 -4.30 16.33
CA ILE A 175 1.46 -3.10 16.75
C ILE A 175 2.93 -3.27 16.37
N LYS A 176 3.45 -2.38 15.54
CA LYS A 176 4.87 -2.29 15.16
C LYS A 176 5.59 -1.21 15.97
N LYS A 177 4.88 -0.12 16.27
CA LYS A 177 5.37 1.05 16.99
C LYS A 177 4.50 1.23 18.25
N ASP A 178 5.05 0.95 19.40
CA ASP A 178 4.34 0.86 20.70
C ASP A 178 3.81 2.18 21.24
N PHE A 179 4.18 3.30 20.66
CA PHE A 179 3.67 4.63 21.03
C PHE A 179 2.38 5.04 20.30
N TYR A 180 1.93 4.26 19.31
CA TYR A 180 0.61 4.42 18.71
C TYR A 180 -0.45 3.62 19.46
N SER A 181 -1.71 3.98 19.25
CA SER A 181 -2.85 3.21 19.74
C SER A 181 -2.93 1.83 19.06
N ALA A 182 -3.76 0.94 19.60
CA ALA A 182 -3.99 -0.36 19.00
C ALA A 182 -4.75 -0.24 17.67
N PRO A 183 -4.29 -0.89 16.60
CA PRO A 183 -4.97 -0.86 15.31
C PRO A 183 -6.23 -1.73 15.30
N SER A 184 -7.11 -1.45 14.33
CA SER A 184 -8.30 -2.24 14.07
C SER A 184 -8.48 -2.59 12.60
N ILE A 185 -9.10 -3.76 12.36
CA ILE A 185 -9.53 -4.16 11.01
C ILE A 185 -10.89 -4.85 11.06
N LYS A 186 -11.82 -4.45 10.20
CA LYS A 186 -13.13 -5.06 10.00
C LYS A 186 -13.24 -5.59 8.58
N ILE A 187 -13.62 -6.85 8.44
CA ILE A 187 -13.68 -7.56 7.17
C ILE A 187 -15.11 -8.05 6.99
N HIS A 188 -15.75 -7.71 5.87
CA HIS A 188 -17.14 -8.09 5.58
C HIS A 188 -17.26 -8.58 4.14
N ASP A 189 -18.01 -9.66 3.94
CA ASP A 189 -18.33 -10.21 2.61
C ASP A 189 -17.09 -10.47 1.75
N CYS A 190 -15.97 -10.89 2.36
CA CYS A 190 -14.71 -11.12 1.68
C CYS A 190 -14.47 -12.61 1.41
N GLU A 191 -13.85 -12.90 0.27
CA GLU A 191 -13.50 -14.26 -0.13
C GLU A 191 -12.01 -14.53 0.05
N VAL A 192 -11.65 -15.64 0.72
CA VAL A 192 -10.27 -16.08 0.93
C VAL A 192 -10.14 -17.57 0.62
N ASP A 193 -8.99 -18.00 0.10
CA ASP A 193 -8.77 -19.38 -0.37
C ASP A 193 -8.12 -20.31 0.66
N MET A 194 -7.81 -19.85 1.86
CA MET A 194 -7.14 -20.66 2.88
C MET A 194 -7.77 -20.56 4.26
N VAL A 195 -7.68 -21.66 5.01
CA VAL A 195 -8.03 -21.69 6.45
C VAL A 195 -6.95 -21.00 7.27
N ASN A 196 -7.31 -20.41 8.42
CA ASN A 196 -6.37 -19.64 9.27
C ASN A 196 -5.76 -18.42 8.56
N ALA A 197 -6.53 -17.80 7.69
CA ALA A 197 -6.12 -16.68 6.85
C ALA A 197 -5.84 -15.36 7.62
N TYR A 198 -6.15 -15.30 8.92
CA TYR A 198 -6.16 -14.07 9.68
C TYR A 198 -5.24 -14.12 10.89
N LEU A 199 -4.52 -13.04 11.14
CA LEU A 199 -3.67 -12.87 12.31
C LEU A 199 -4.04 -11.61 13.09
N ARG A 200 -4.50 -11.78 14.32
CA ARG A 200 -4.73 -10.70 15.27
C ARG A 200 -3.76 -10.81 16.44
N GLN A 201 -2.92 -9.80 16.61
CA GLN A 201 -2.07 -9.70 17.81
C GLN A 201 -2.92 -9.39 19.04
N ARG A 202 -2.53 -9.92 20.21
CA ARG A 202 -3.15 -9.57 21.49
C ARG A 202 -3.16 -8.06 21.71
N GLY A 203 -4.31 -7.52 22.14
CA GLY A 203 -4.51 -6.11 22.38
C GLY A 203 -4.92 -5.29 21.16
N THR A 204 -4.94 -5.89 19.94
CA THR A 204 -5.50 -5.24 18.75
C THR A 204 -6.95 -5.70 18.50
N TYR A 205 -7.60 -5.16 17.48
CA TYR A 205 -8.96 -5.58 17.11
C TYR A 205 -9.01 -6.12 15.68
N MET A 206 -9.74 -7.22 15.50
CA MET A 206 -10.12 -7.75 14.18
C MET A 206 -11.48 -8.44 14.30
N ALA A 207 -12.38 -8.14 13.36
CA ALA A 207 -13.66 -8.83 13.21
C ALA A 207 -13.87 -9.24 11.75
N ILE A 208 -14.42 -10.45 11.57
CA ILE A 208 -14.80 -11.02 10.26
C ILE A 208 -16.29 -11.28 10.32
N ASP A 209 -17.06 -10.64 9.44
CA ASP A 209 -18.52 -10.69 9.41
C ASP A 209 -19.14 -10.45 10.80
N ASN A 210 -18.64 -9.43 11.49
CA ASN A 210 -18.98 -9.03 12.85
C ASN A 210 -18.59 -10.03 13.97
N LEU A 211 -17.90 -11.12 13.65
CA LEU A 211 -17.38 -12.06 14.63
C LEU A 211 -15.92 -11.72 14.98
N PRO A 212 -15.59 -11.50 16.25
CA PRO A 212 -14.21 -11.22 16.65
C PRO A 212 -13.28 -12.39 16.30
N SER A 213 -12.16 -12.08 15.65
CA SER A 213 -11.10 -13.06 15.39
C SER A 213 -10.34 -13.39 16.68
N PRO A 214 -9.89 -14.64 16.90
CA PRO A 214 -9.08 -14.98 18.05
C PRO A 214 -7.76 -14.21 18.06
N GLU A 215 -7.34 -13.77 19.23
CA GLU A 215 -6.05 -13.08 19.41
C GLU A 215 -4.93 -14.09 19.67
N LYS A 216 -3.70 -13.71 19.30
CA LYS A 216 -2.49 -14.49 19.51
C LYS A 216 -1.38 -13.62 20.09
N ASP A 217 -0.55 -14.22 20.92
CA ASP A 217 0.73 -13.62 21.33
C ASP A 217 1.72 -13.84 20.18
N ILE A 218 2.21 -12.74 19.62
CA ILE A 218 3.16 -12.77 18.49
C ILE A 218 4.32 -11.82 18.73
N ASP A 219 5.50 -12.24 18.33
CA ASP A 219 6.64 -11.34 18.14
C ASP A 219 6.62 -10.81 16.69
N VAL A 220 6.22 -9.57 16.53
CA VAL A 220 6.11 -8.90 15.22
C VAL A 220 7.44 -8.84 14.49
N ASN A 221 8.57 -8.81 15.20
CA ASN A 221 9.90 -8.75 14.59
C ASN A 221 10.24 -10.01 13.78
N ILE A 222 9.60 -11.15 14.06
CA ILE A 222 9.79 -12.38 13.28
C ILE A 222 9.31 -12.18 11.84
N PHE A 223 8.19 -11.48 11.66
CA PHE A 223 7.66 -11.23 10.30
C PHE A 223 8.56 -10.32 9.49
N TYR A 224 9.12 -9.26 10.09
CA TYR A 224 10.05 -8.33 9.44
C TYR A 224 11.44 -8.93 9.13
N LYS A 225 11.74 -10.11 9.68
CA LYS A 225 12.92 -10.92 9.33
C LYS A 225 12.63 -11.98 8.26
N SER A 226 11.36 -12.17 7.90
CA SER A 226 10.96 -13.13 6.87
C SER A 226 11.30 -12.62 5.46
N GLU A 227 11.46 -13.53 4.50
CA GLU A 227 11.67 -13.17 3.09
C GLU A 227 10.50 -12.35 2.49
N VAL A 228 9.31 -12.46 3.09
CA VAL A 228 8.11 -11.77 2.62
C VAL A 228 8.12 -10.30 3.04
N MET A 229 8.30 -10.02 4.34
CA MET A 229 8.16 -8.67 4.92
C MET A 229 9.51 -7.98 5.17
N ALA A 230 10.64 -8.64 4.90
CA ALA A 230 11.93 -7.96 4.98
C ALA A 230 12.04 -6.89 3.89
N LYS A 231 12.40 -5.66 4.28
CA LYS A 231 12.77 -4.63 3.32
C LYS A 231 13.93 -5.15 2.45
N GLY A 232 13.64 -5.49 1.22
CA GLY A 232 14.61 -5.98 0.25
C GLY A 232 14.37 -5.32 -1.08
N VAL A 233 15.35 -4.59 -1.56
CA VAL A 233 15.40 -4.19 -2.96
C VAL A 233 15.48 -5.47 -3.78
N LEU A 234 14.53 -5.69 -4.69
CA LEU A 234 14.70 -6.72 -5.71
C LEU A 234 15.96 -6.35 -6.50
N SER A 235 17.02 -7.16 -6.40
CA SER A 235 18.10 -7.08 -7.37
C SER A 235 17.50 -7.51 -8.71
N LEU A 236 17.29 -6.57 -9.59
CA LEU A 236 17.08 -6.89 -11.00
C LEU A 236 18.43 -7.33 -11.51
N ASP A 237 18.61 -8.64 -11.73
CA ASP A 237 19.72 -9.15 -12.50
C ASP A 237 19.69 -8.47 -13.87
N MET A 238 20.66 -7.60 -14.11
CA MET A 238 20.86 -6.94 -15.41
C MET A 238 21.47 -7.92 -16.40
#